data_ce47c3bb849e3fca60a98e19fc7eaaec
#
_entry.id   ce47c3bb849e3fca60a98e19fc7eaaec
#
_cell.length_a   1.000
_cell.length_b   1.000
_cell.length_c   1.000
_cell.angle_alpha   90.00
_cell.angle_beta   90.00
_cell.angle_gamma   90.00
#
_symmetry.space_group_name_H-M   'P 1'
#
loop_
_entity.id
_entity.type
_entity.pdbx_description
1 polymer ?
#
loop_
_entity_poly.entity_id
_entity_poly.type
_entity_poly.pdbx_seq_one_letter_code
_entity_poly.pdbx_strand_id
1 'polypeptide(L)' 'MNEKTMVADALTGVNGELKMFGDMIPQTENKELKQCLKQIRNQCEMAQEKMYTAAREKSYYVPAEK' A
#
# COMPACT_ATOMS: atom_id res chain seq x y z
N MET A 1 15.28 -13.98 8.75
CA MET A 1 13.87 -13.53 8.63
C MET A 1 13.15 -14.46 7.68
N ASN A 2 11.99 -14.96 8.05
CA ASN A 2 11.24 -15.83 7.16
C ASN A 2 10.38 -15.03 6.18
N GLU A 3 9.87 -15.71 5.18
CA GLU A 3 9.10 -15.08 4.11
C GLU A 3 7.83 -14.42 4.62
N LYS A 4 7.16 -15.03 5.59
CA LYS A 4 5.95 -14.48 6.20
C LYS A 4 6.24 -13.12 6.85
N THR A 5 7.34 -13.02 7.59
CA THR A 5 7.76 -11.78 8.24
C THR A 5 8.11 -10.70 7.21
N MET A 6 8.81 -11.10 6.14
CA MET A 6 9.16 -10.18 5.06
C MET A 6 7.92 -9.59 4.40
N VAL A 7 6.91 -10.41 4.14
CA VAL A 7 5.65 -9.95 3.54
C VAL A 7 4.90 -9.01 4.49
N ALA A 8 4.86 -9.34 5.77
CA ALA A 8 4.21 -8.49 6.77
C ALA A 8 4.88 -7.11 6.85
N ASP A 9 6.21 -7.08 6.84
CA ASP A 9 6.98 -5.82 6.89
C ASP A 9 6.74 -5.00 5.62
N ALA A 10 6.71 -5.64 4.46
CA ALA A 10 6.46 -4.97 3.19
C ALA A 10 5.06 -4.37 3.14
N LEU A 11 4.04 -5.09 3.63
CA LEU A 11 2.67 -4.58 3.70
C LEU A 11 2.58 -3.38 4.65
N THR A 12 3.26 -3.42 5.78
CA THR A 12 3.31 -2.29 6.71
C THR A 12 3.90 -1.06 6.04
N GLY A 13 4.98 -1.23 5.27
CA GLY A 13 5.61 -0.14 4.53
C GLY A 13 4.68 0.45 3.47
N VAL A 14 4.04 -0.38 2.68
CA VAL A 14 3.09 0.07 1.65
C VAL A 14 1.91 0.81 2.28
N ASN A 15 1.35 0.29 3.36
CA ASN A 15 0.23 0.92 4.05
C ASN A 15 0.63 2.29 4.62
N GLY A 16 1.85 2.42 5.14
CA GLY A 16 2.38 3.69 5.62
C GLY A 16 2.53 4.71 4.50
N GLU A 17 3.01 4.28 3.33
CA GLU A 17 3.13 5.15 2.16
C GLU A 17 1.76 5.62 1.67
N LEU A 18 0.77 4.74 1.62
CA LEU A 18 -0.58 5.10 1.21
C LEU A 18 -1.21 6.13 2.15
N LYS A 19 -0.97 5.99 3.45
CA LYS A 19 -1.43 6.96 4.44
C LYS A 19 -0.77 8.33 4.21
N MET A 20 0.53 8.34 3.93
CA MET A 20 1.27 9.57 3.64
C MET A 20 0.69 10.27 2.41
N PHE A 21 0.41 9.55 1.33
CA PHE A 21 -0.19 10.12 0.14
C PHE A 21 -1.59 10.66 0.42
N GLY A 22 -2.36 9.96 1.24
CA GLY A 22 -3.69 10.40 1.66
C GLY A 22 -3.66 11.74 2.39
N ASP A 23 -2.59 12.00 3.15
CA ASP A 23 -2.40 13.28 3.84
C ASP A 23 -1.84 14.35 2.92
N MET A 24 -0.92 14.00 2.01
CA MET A 24 -0.22 14.96 1.14
C MET A 24 -1.08 15.47 -0.01
N ILE A 25 -1.84 14.60 -0.64
CA ILE A 25 -2.59 14.95 -1.86
C ILE A 25 -3.57 16.10 -1.61
N PRO A 26 -4.40 16.09 -0.56
CA PRO A 26 -5.31 17.20 -0.30
C PRO A 26 -4.61 18.53 -0.01
N GLN A 27 -3.37 18.48 0.50
CA GLN A 27 -2.60 19.67 0.84
C GLN A 27 -1.82 20.25 -0.32
N THR A 28 -1.74 19.52 -1.44
CA THR A 28 -0.97 19.93 -2.61
C THR A 28 -1.82 20.85 -3.47
N GLU A 29 -1.36 22.07 -3.67
CA GLU A 29 -2.08 23.09 -4.46
C GLU A 29 -1.76 23.00 -5.96
N ASN A 30 -0.54 22.59 -6.31
CA ASN A 30 -0.13 22.49 -7.70
C ASN A 30 -0.81 21.31 -8.38
N LYS A 31 -1.56 21.58 -9.45
CA LYS A 31 -2.37 20.56 -10.13
C LYS A 31 -1.52 19.46 -10.76
N GLU A 32 -0.39 19.82 -11.36
CA GLU A 32 0.48 18.84 -12.00
C GLU A 32 1.11 17.90 -10.96
N LEU A 33 1.59 18.47 -9.87
CA LEU A 33 2.16 17.70 -8.78
C LEU A 33 1.10 16.81 -8.14
N LYS A 34 -0.11 17.33 -7.96
CA LYS A 34 -1.23 16.56 -7.40
C LYS A 34 -1.55 15.33 -8.27
N GLN A 35 -1.57 15.50 -9.60
CA GLN A 35 -1.80 14.40 -10.52
C GLN A 35 -0.68 13.36 -10.43
N CYS A 36 0.56 13.81 -10.35
CA CYS A 36 1.71 12.93 -10.19
C CYS A 36 1.59 12.07 -8.92
N LEU A 37 1.23 12.71 -7.81
CA LEU A 37 1.05 12.02 -6.53
C LEU A 37 -0.09 11.00 -6.58
N LYS A 38 -1.18 11.34 -7.26
CA LYS A 38 -2.30 10.42 -7.44
C LYS A 38 -1.89 9.19 -8.27
N GLN A 39 -1.08 9.38 -9.30
CA GLN A 39 -0.59 8.26 -10.11
C GLN A 39 0.30 7.33 -9.29
N ILE A 40 1.21 7.90 -8.50
CA ILE A 40 2.07 7.10 -7.63
C ILE A 40 1.23 6.35 -6.59
N ARG A 41 0.24 7.02 -5.99
CA ARG A 41 -0.68 6.39 -5.05
C ARG A 41 -1.39 5.20 -5.68
N ASN A 42 -1.89 5.36 -6.91
CA ASN A 42 -2.59 4.28 -7.62
C ASN A 42 -1.67 3.08 -7.85
N GLN A 43 -0.40 3.32 -8.18
CA GLN A 43 0.58 2.25 -8.32
C GLN A 43 0.83 1.53 -7.01
N CYS A 44 0.90 2.28 -5.90
CA CYS A 44 1.06 1.69 -4.56
C CYS A 44 -0.15 0.85 -4.18
N GLU A 45 -1.36 1.29 -4.50
CA GLU A 45 -2.58 0.52 -4.24
C GLU A 45 -2.61 -0.78 -5.02
N MET A 46 -2.16 -0.76 -6.27
CA MET A 46 -2.06 -1.98 -7.10
C MET A 46 -1.04 -2.95 -6.50
N ALA A 47 0.10 -2.44 -6.07
CA ALA A 47 1.12 -3.26 -5.43
C ALA A 47 0.60 -3.87 -4.11
N GLN A 48 -0.10 -3.07 -3.31
CA GLN A 48 -0.72 -3.52 -2.07
C GLN A 48 -1.69 -4.68 -2.33
N GLU A 49 -2.55 -4.54 -3.33
CA GLU A 49 -3.54 -5.56 -3.68
C GLU A 49 -2.87 -6.86 -4.09
N LYS A 50 -1.83 -6.77 -4.92
CA LYS A 50 -1.06 -7.95 -5.32
C LYS A 50 -0.41 -8.64 -4.14
N MET A 51 0.15 -7.86 -3.21
CA MET A 51 0.80 -8.40 -2.01
C MET A 51 -0.18 -9.09 -1.10
N TYR A 52 -1.37 -8.53 -0.89
CA TYR A 52 -2.41 -9.16 -0.08
C TYR A 52 -2.90 -10.46 -0.71
N THR A 53 -3.07 -10.46 -2.04
CA THR A 53 -3.48 -11.65 -2.76
C THR A 53 -2.46 -12.78 -2.60
N ALA A 54 -1.19 -12.47 -2.82
CA ALA A 54 -0.11 -13.44 -2.66
C ALA A 54 0.00 -13.94 -1.22
N ALA A 55 -0.14 -13.04 -0.25
CA ALA A 55 -0.07 -13.41 1.17
C ALA A 55 -1.22 -14.34 1.57
N ARG A 56 -2.42 -14.10 1.06
CA ARG A 56 -3.56 -14.98 1.31
C ARG A 56 -3.36 -16.37 0.71
N GLU A 57 -2.83 -16.42 -0.51
CA GLU A 57 -2.55 -17.71 -1.17
C GLU A 57 -1.53 -18.54 -0.40
N LYS A 58 -0.56 -17.88 0.22
CA LYS A 58 0.48 -18.52 1.04
C LYS A 58 0.06 -18.71 2.50
N SER A 59 -1.15 -18.28 2.87
CA SER A 59 -1.64 -18.29 4.26
C SER A 59 -0.79 -17.43 5.21
N TYR A 60 -0.08 -16.44 4.69
CA TYR A 60 0.69 -15.50 5.50
C TYR A 60 -0.18 -14.40 6.10
N TYR A 61 -1.35 -14.20 5.54
CA TYR A 61 -2.30 -13.20 5.98
C TYR A 61 -3.69 -13.82 5.97
N VAL A 62 -4.39 -13.72 7.08
CA VAL A 62 -5.78 -14.16 7.20
C VAL A 62 -6.61 -12.92 7.51
N PRO A 63 -7.55 -12.53 6.62
CA PRO A 63 -8.41 -11.39 6.89
C PRO A 63 -9.21 -11.59 8.18
N ALA A 64 -9.37 -10.52 8.94
CA ALA A 64 -10.19 -10.59 10.15
C ALA A 64 -11.64 -10.90 9.78
N GLU A 65 -12.24 -11.83 10.50
CA GLU A 65 -13.65 -12.10 10.34
C GLU A 65 -14.47 -10.96 10.95
N LYS A 66 -15.52 -10.63 10.28
CA LYS A 66 -16.43 -9.59 10.78
C LYS A 66 -17.73 -10.20 11.29
#